data_031ba01ed6c7587536f529b757f0c501
#
_entry.id   031ba01ed6c7587536f529b757f0c501
#
_cell.length_a   1.000
_cell.length_b   1.000
_cell.length_c   1.000
_cell.angle_alpha   90.00
_cell.angle_beta   90.00
_cell.angle_gamma   90.00
#
_symmetry.space_group_name_H-M   'P 1'
#
loop_
_entity.id
_entity.type
_entity.pdbx_description
1 polymer ?
#
loop_
_entity_poly.entity_id
_entity_poly.type
_entity_poly.pdbx_seq_one_letter_code
_entity_poly.pdbx_strand_id
1 'polypeptide(L)' 'MAGGSNEPGRSVLSKALSVLEAFENDRRALSQGQIVELTGLPQSTVHRLLAELVEWGALSRDANGRYQIGMRLW' A
#
# COMPACT_ATOMS: atom_id res chain seq x y z
N MET A 1 12.52 -14.72 -16.92
CA MET A 1 12.39 -14.15 -16.79
C MET A 1 11.74 -13.50 -16.51
N ALA A 2 11.54 -13.77 -16.10
CA ALA A 2 10.86 -13.15 -15.81
C ALA A 2 10.84 -11.98 -16.15
N GLY A 3 10.67 -12.00 -16.92
CA GLY A 3 10.81 -10.92 -17.52
C GLY A 3 10.17 -9.73 -17.07
N GLY A 4 9.22 -9.76 -16.39
CA GLY A 4 8.58 -8.56 -16.07
C GLY A 4 9.41 -7.56 -15.38
N SER A 5 10.55 -7.98 -15.00
CA SER A 5 11.32 -7.10 -14.22
C SER A 5 12.12 -6.16 -15.00
N ASN A 6 11.85 -5.99 -16.21
CA ASN A 6 12.62 -5.06 -16.95
C ASN A 6 12.36 -3.65 -16.57
N GLU A 7 11.44 -3.37 -15.68
CA GLU A 7 11.25 -2.07 -15.30
C GLU A 7 12.26 -1.62 -14.35
N PRO A 8 12.90 -0.49 -14.52
CA PRO A 8 13.90 -0.05 -13.59
C PRO A 8 13.30 0.20 -12.23
N GLY A 9 12.09 0.35 -12.17
CA GLY A 9 11.51 0.61 -10.92
C GLY A 9 11.08 -0.63 -10.25
N ARG A 10 9.83 -0.86 -10.22
CA ARG A 10 9.29 -1.89 -9.41
C ARG A 10 8.10 -2.51 -10.09
N SER A 11 7.89 -3.77 -9.82
CA SER A 11 6.70 -4.45 -10.29
C SER A 11 5.51 -3.99 -9.48
N VAL A 12 4.33 -4.34 -9.93
CA VAL A 12 3.11 -4.03 -9.20
C VAL A 12 3.15 -4.68 -7.83
N LEU A 13 3.61 -5.93 -7.76
CA LEU A 13 3.71 -6.61 -6.49
C LEU A 13 4.66 -5.90 -5.55
N SER A 14 5.81 -5.48 -6.06
CA SER A 14 6.77 -4.78 -5.25
C SER A 14 6.20 -3.49 -4.71
N LYS A 15 5.43 -2.79 -5.53
CA LYS A 15 4.81 -1.54 -5.09
C LYS A 15 3.77 -1.81 -4.01
N ALA A 16 2.97 -2.86 -4.17
CA ALA A 16 1.99 -3.20 -3.16
C ALA A 16 2.64 -3.57 -1.84
N LEU A 17 3.75 -4.30 -1.91
CA LEU A 17 4.46 -4.66 -0.69
C LEU A 17 5.04 -3.43 -0.01
N SER A 18 5.48 -2.44 -0.79
CA SER A 18 5.96 -1.19 -0.19
C SER A 18 4.85 -0.48 0.58
N VAL A 19 3.64 -0.53 0.07
CA VAL A 19 2.53 0.07 0.77
C VAL A 19 2.31 -0.62 2.11
N LEU A 20 2.37 -1.94 2.12
CA LEU A 20 2.20 -2.67 3.37
C LEU A 20 3.34 -2.41 4.34
N GLU A 21 4.56 -2.26 3.81
CA GLU A 21 5.70 -1.96 4.65
C GLU A 21 5.58 -0.61 5.34
N ALA A 22 4.83 0.29 4.77
CA ALA A 22 4.64 1.60 5.39
C ALA A 22 4.01 1.47 6.77
N PHE A 23 3.29 0.37 7.01
CA PHE A 23 2.64 0.16 8.31
C PHE A 23 3.52 -0.57 9.31
N GLU A 24 4.70 -1.04 8.86
CA GLU A 24 5.57 -1.81 9.74
C GLU A 24 6.10 -0.98 10.89
N ASN A 25 6.57 0.21 10.59
CA ASN A 25 7.18 1.06 11.61
C ASN A 25 6.17 1.87 12.37
N ASP A 26 5.00 2.05 11.82
CA ASP A 26 3.97 2.84 12.48
C ASP A 26 2.68 2.06 12.40
N ARG A 27 2.26 1.50 13.51
CA ARG A 27 1.09 0.65 13.53
C ARG A 27 -0.20 1.43 13.57
N ARG A 28 -0.11 2.74 13.63
CA ARG A 28 -1.30 3.55 13.62
C ARG A 28 -1.85 3.65 12.22
N ALA A 29 -3.07 4.15 12.13
CA ALA A 29 -3.68 4.35 10.82
C ALA A 29 -2.93 5.44 10.07
N LEU A 30 -2.74 5.22 8.77
CA LEU A 30 -2.03 6.16 7.92
C LEU A 30 -2.97 6.72 6.87
N SER A 31 -2.81 8.00 6.58
CA SER A 31 -3.56 8.61 5.48
C SER A 31 -2.90 8.26 4.16
N GLN A 32 -3.64 8.44 3.06
CA GLN A 32 -3.06 8.21 1.76
C GLN A 32 -1.83 9.08 1.52
N GLY A 33 -1.88 10.34 1.96
CA GLY A 33 -0.73 11.23 1.80
C GLY A 33 0.49 10.74 2.54
N GLN A 34 0.29 10.22 3.75
CA GLN A 34 1.40 9.67 4.49
C GLN A 34 2.00 8.46 3.81
N ILE A 35 1.15 7.62 3.21
CA ILE A 35 1.64 6.45 2.51
C ILE A 35 2.42 6.87 1.26
N VAL A 36 1.94 7.90 0.56
CA VAL A 36 2.68 8.42 -0.59
C VAL A 36 4.07 8.87 -0.15
N GLU A 37 4.17 9.58 0.95
CA GLU A 37 5.46 10.05 1.42
C GLU A 37 6.36 8.91 1.85
N LEU A 38 5.81 7.92 2.52
CA LEU A 38 6.63 6.83 3.02
C LEU A 38 7.10 5.89 1.91
N THR A 39 6.29 5.71 0.89
CA THR A 39 6.65 4.77 -0.18
C THR A 39 7.37 5.43 -1.33
N GLY A 40 7.18 6.74 -1.51
CA GLY A 40 7.75 7.41 -2.67
C GLY A 40 7.03 7.11 -3.97
N LEU A 41 5.88 6.47 -3.90
CA LEU A 41 5.13 6.13 -5.11
C LEU A 41 4.21 7.27 -5.52
N PRO A 42 3.86 7.35 -6.80
CA PRO A 42 2.91 8.38 -7.24
C PRO A 42 1.57 8.22 -6.54
N GLN A 43 0.90 9.33 -6.35
CA GLN A 43 -0.37 9.32 -5.63
C GLN A 43 -1.41 8.45 -6.33
N SER A 44 -1.48 8.49 -7.65
CA SER A 44 -2.47 7.70 -8.36
C SER A 44 -2.20 6.20 -8.19
N THR A 45 -0.92 5.82 -8.14
CA THR A 45 -0.56 4.43 -7.92
C THR A 45 -0.96 3.99 -6.51
N VAL A 46 -0.67 4.82 -5.52
CA VAL A 46 -1.03 4.50 -4.14
C VAL A 46 -2.53 4.37 -4.01
N HIS A 47 -3.27 5.31 -4.61
CA HIS A 47 -4.72 5.28 -4.52
C HIS A 47 -5.28 3.96 -5.04
N ARG A 48 -4.79 3.52 -6.20
CA ARG A 48 -5.28 2.30 -6.79
C ARG A 48 -4.90 1.07 -5.98
N LEU A 49 -3.67 1.04 -5.49
CA LEU A 49 -3.22 -0.08 -4.68
C LEU A 49 -4.00 -0.17 -3.38
N LEU A 50 -4.28 0.97 -2.76
CA LEU A 50 -5.03 0.98 -1.52
C LEU A 50 -6.45 0.44 -1.74
N ALA A 51 -7.07 0.81 -2.85
CA ALA A 51 -8.42 0.33 -3.13
C ALA A 51 -8.44 -1.18 -3.26
N GLU A 52 -7.45 -1.74 -3.94
CA GLU A 52 -7.40 -3.18 -4.12
C GLU A 52 -7.07 -3.89 -2.82
N LEU A 53 -6.19 -3.32 -2.03
CA LEU A 53 -5.82 -3.95 -0.77
C LEU A 53 -6.99 -3.94 0.22
N VAL A 54 -7.77 -2.87 0.21
CA VAL A 54 -8.95 -2.82 1.06
C VAL A 54 -9.98 -3.83 0.58
N GLU A 55 -10.17 -3.92 -0.72
CA GLU A 55 -11.13 -4.85 -1.25
C GLU A 55 -10.77 -6.29 -0.89
N TRP A 56 -9.51 -6.62 -0.91
CA TRP A 56 -9.06 -7.96 -0.56
C TRP A 56 -9.09 -8.21 0.95
N GLY A 57 -9.04 -7.16 1.74
CA GLY A 57 -9.03 -7.31 3.20
C GLY A 57 -7.67 -7.19 3.83
N ALA A 58 -6.64 -6.88 3.04
CA ALA A 58 -5.30 -6.66 3.60
C ALA A 58 -5.24 -5.37 4.39
N LEU A 59 -6.02 -4.39 3.97
CA LEU A 59 -6.12 -3.12 4.69
C LEU A 59 -7.58 -2.84 4.97
N SER A 60 -7.83 -1.99 5.95
CA SER A 60 -9.18 -1.50 6.18
C SER A 60 -9.11 0.00 6.34
N ARG A 61 -10.24 0.65 6.19
CA ARG A 61 -10.33 2.09 6.30
C ARG A 61 -11.11 2.44 7.54
N ASP A 62 -10.58 3.36 8.33
CA ASP A 62 -11.27 3.71 9.56
C ASP A 62 -12.25 4.86 9.31
N ALA A 63 -12.91 5.31 10.37
CA ALA A 63 -13.93 6.33 10.26
C ALA A 63 -13.37 7.67 9.80
N ASN A 64 -12.08 7.88 9.98
CA ASN A 64 -11.44 9.12 9.57
C ASN A 64 -10.88 9.04 8.16
N GLY A 65 -11.09 7.92 7.48
CA GLY A 65 -10.58 7.77 6.13
C GLY A 65 -9.14 7.35 6.05
N ARG A 66 -8.55 6.99 7.17
CA ARG A 66 -7.18 6.49 7.17
C ARG A 66 -7.17 4.99 7.02
N TYR A 67 -6.03 4.44 6.66
CA TYR A 67 -5.89 3.02 6.38
C TYR A 67 -5.13 2.34 7.50
N GLN A 68 -5.44 1.08 7.74
CA GLN A 68 -4.74 0.30 8.74
C GLN A 68 -4.74 -1.16 8.29
N ILE A 69 -3.93 -1.98 8.90
CA ILE A 69 -3.84 -3.39 8.53
C ILE A 69 -5.18 -4.06 8.81
N GLY A 70 -5.68 -4.76 7.80
CA GLY A 70 -6.97 -5.41 7.90
C GLY A 70 -6.86 -6.79 8.50
N MET A 71 -8.02 -7.38 8.77
CA MET A 71 -8.04 -8.67 9.46
C MET A 71 -7.47 -9.78 8.62
N ARG A 72 -7.50 -9.66 7.31
CA ARG A 72 -7.05 -10.76 6.48
C ARG A 72 -5.55 -11.00 6.62
N LEU A 73 -4.81 -10.00 7.09
CA LEU A 73 -3.38 -10.16 7.28
C LEU A 73 -3.01 -10.56 8.70
N TRP A 74 -3.96 -10.67 9.58
CA TRP A 74 -3.70 -11.16 10.92
C TRP A 74 -3.88 -12.68 10.96
#